data_0dcdcf0c454db13a82a72f3753f03808
#
_entry.id   0dcdcf0c454db13a82a72f3753f03808
#
_cell.length_a   1.000
_cell.length_b   1.000
_cell.length_c   1.000
_cell.angle_alpha   90.00
_cell.angle_beta   90.00
_cell.angle_gamma   90.00
#
_symmetry.space_group_name_H-M   'P 1'
#
loop_
_entity.id
_entity.type
_entity.pdbx_description
1 polymer ?
#
loop_
_entity_poly.entity_id
_entity_poly.type
_entity_poly.pdbx_seq_one_letter_code
_entity_poly.pdbx_strand_id
1 'polypeptide(L)'
;MILVIVFILLFLVISYISLRGSYLEYKELGQNYEQVFFTNMQYRYTIYAVCFVAIYILMYLINRGIRKGVKIFFEKEKSKMPKLPNKSISLIVATLLSVIMGSAIMQKIILYIGNTSFGITDPIFNMDIAYYMFQKPLIETILLYIILFIVFATIYSAVYVIIVFNKYFDGIDREVLKTSLLLKKIVRNIRLIAIGIAMLIILNTQNILFENMLTVNGNTEIIGAGYTQSTVKLWGYAIFAVVMVIAVFKATSNIENWKAKRVLKHLAVIPGYLVGLFIVIVGFDLIFVNSNKLDKEKDYLQYNIDNTKNAYNINIEENNLTHTGTITSEEVNSNQDVIKNVAIVSKESVLKTLKDSQTETGHYTYQSVNIAKYKIDGENKLLYIAPREVTRKDRTYNSKTYEYTHGMGQIIAKASSVTENGTLEYVQKDIIGKDNKINITQPRMYFGLEVEDMIATNVNNKQEYDYTDENGNEVTTSYAGKAGLNLGFLDKLVLGMEKGNLNLAFSGDVTSNSKILVNRNVIERAKKALPYLIYDENPYTVVNNEGKIIWVIDA
;
A
#
# COMPACT_ATOMS: atom_id res chain seq x y z
N MET A 1 21.04 -34.79 9.28
CA MET A 1 19.87 -35.29 8.55
C MET A 1 18.57 -35.06 9.34
N ILE A 2 18.43 -35.52 10.58
CA ILE A 2 17.23 -35.35 11.42
C ILE A 2 16.84 -33.87 11.59
N LEU A 3 17.77 -32.99 11.95
CA LEU A 3 17.52 -31.55 12.08
C LEU A 3 16.96 -30.89 10.80
N VAL A 4 17.46 -31.30 9.63
CA VAL A 4 16.97 -30.80 8.33
C VAL A 4 15.55 -31.28 8.06
N ILE A 5 15.25 -32.54 8.38
CA ILE A 5 13.88 -33.08 8.23
C ILE A 5 12.92 -32.37 9.18
N VAL A 6 13.30 -32.16 10.43
CA VAL A 6 12.48 -31.40 11.40
C VAL A 6 12.23 -29.96 10.91
N PHE A 7 13.26 -29.29 10.38
CA PHE A 7 13.12 -27.93 9.85
C PHE A 7 12.17 -27.89 8.62
N ILE A 8 12.29 -28.87 7.72
CA ILE A 8 11.38 -28.97 6.56
C ILE A 8 9.93 -29.23 7.00
N LEU A 9 9.72 -30.12 7.97
CA LEU A 9 8.38 -30.40 8.49
C LEU A 9 7.78 -29.16 9.17
N LEU A 10 8.56 -28.45 9.96
CA LEU A 10 8.13 -27.22 10.62
C LEU A 10 7.78 -26.13 9.60
N PHE A 11 8.56 -25.99 8.55
CA PHE A 11 8.29 -25.07 7.44
C PHE A 11 7.00 -25.44 6.70
N LEU A 12 6.74 -26.72 6.46
CA LEU A 12 5.50 -27.19 5.81
C LEU A 12 4.28 -26.92 6.68
N VAL A 13 4.38 -27.13 7.99
CA VAL A 13 3.30 -26.84 8.94
C VAL A 13 2.99 -25.34 8.98
N ILE A 14 4.00 -24.50 9.11
CA ILE A 14 3.82 -23.02 9.12
C ILE A 14 3.20 -22.57 7.79
N SER A 15 3.70 -23.10 6.66
CA SER A 15 3.16 -22.76 5.34
C SER A 15 1.69 -23.19 5.19
N TYR A 16 1.32 -24.36 5.71
CA TYR A 16 -0.06 -24.83 5.71
C TYR A 16 -0.96 -23.93 6.55
N ILE A 17 -0.53 -23.56 7.76
CA ILE A 17 -1.27 -22.65 8.65
C ILE A 17 -1.53 -21.31 7.94
N SER A 18 -0.49 -20.70 7.40
CA SER A 18 -0.61 -19.42 6.68
C SER A 18 -1.54 -19.51 5.45
N LEU A 19 -1.43 -20.58 4.65
CA LEU A 19 -2.26 -20.75 3.48
C LEU A 19 -3.72 -21.01 3.83
N ARG A 20 -3.97 -21.89 4.80
CA ARG A 20 -5.32 -22.26 5.23
C ARG A 20 -5.98 -21.09 5.96
N GLY A 21 -5.24 -20.37 6.79
CA GLY A 21 -5.74 -19.18 7.46
C GLY A 21 -6.13 -18.09 6.47
N SER A 22 -5.26 -17.76 5.52
CA SER A 22 -5.59 -16.81 4.46
C SER A 22 -6.82 -17.24 3.66
N TYR A 23 -6.96 -18.52 3.35
CA TYR A 23 -8.16 -19.03 2.68
C TYR A 23 -9.43 -18.79 3.51
N LEU A 24 -9.38 -19.06 4.83
CA LEU A 24 -10.51 -18.84 5.73
C LEU A 24 -10.90 -17.36 5.80
N GLU A 25 -9.93 -16.46 5.79
CA GLU A 25 -10.19 -15.03 5.77
C GLU A 25 -10.87 -14.55 4.47
N TYR A 26 -10.48 -15.10 3.31
CA TYR A 26 -11.18 -14.81 2.03
C TYR A 26 -12.58 -15.44 2.00
N LYS A 27 -12.73 -16.61 2.56
CA LYS A 27 -14.04 -17.29 2.68
C LYS A 27 -15.01 -16.48 3.55
N GLU A 28 -14.52 -15.81 4.59
CA GLU A 28 -15.34 -14.95 5.46
C GLU A 28 -15.83 -13.70 4.73
N LEU A 29 -15.08 -13.17 3.76
CA LEU A 29 -15.52 -12.03 2.95
C LEU A 29 -16.76 -12.36 2.09
N GLY A 30 -16.94 -13.63 1.70
CA GLY A 30 -18.07 -14.12 0.95
C GLY A 30 -17.69 -15.11 -0.14
N GLN A 31 -18.68 -15.82 -0.67
CA GLN A 31 -18.49 -16.94 -1.61
C GLN A 31 -17.70 -16.55 -2.87
N ASN A 32 -17.88 -15.34 -3.39
CA ASN A 32 -17.16 -14.88 -4.59
C ASN A 32 -15.65 -14.65 -4.33
N TYR A 33 -15.25 -14.37 -3.09
CA TYR A 33 -13.87 -14.09 -2.73
C TYR A 33 -13.01 -15.36 -2.56
N GLU A 34 -13.62 -16.52 -2.36
CA GLU A 34 -12.89 -17.80 -2.41
C GLU A 34 -12.24 -18.00 -3.79
N GLN A 35 -12.94 -17.65 -4.86
CA GLN A 35 -12.40 -17.74 -6.22
C GLN A 35 -11.25 -16.75 -6.44
N VAL A 36 -11.34 -15.55 -5.87
CA VAL A 36 -10.24 -14.55 -5.89
C VAL A 36 -8.98 -15.13 -5.22
N PHE A 37 -9.14 -15.80 -4.07
CA PHE A 37 -8.03 -16.46 -3.41
C PHE A 37 -7.35 -17.50 -4.31
N PHE A 38 -8.10 -18.42 -4.92
CA PHE A 38 -7.54 -19.44 -5.82
C PHE A 38 -6.89 -18.84 -7.06
N THR A 39 -7.50 -17.83 -7.65
CA THR A 39 -6.93 -17.11 -8.79
C THR A 39 -5.61 -16.43 -8.42
N ASN A 40 -5.54 -15.74 -7.28
CA ASN A 40 -4.32 -15.14 -6.78
C ASN A 40 -3.22 -16.17 -6.52
N MET A 41 -3.58 -17.34 -5.97
CA MET A 41 -2.65 -18.45 -5.76
C MET A 41 -2.12 -19.00 -7.08
N GLN A 42 -2.98 -19.18 -8.08
CA GLN A 42 -2.58 -19.63 -9.41
C GLN A 42 -1.57 -18.65 -10.05
N TYR A 43 -1.85 -17.34 -10.03
CA TYR A 43 -0.91 -16.33 -10.54
C TYR A 43 0.41 -16.37 -9.76
N ARG A 44 0.36 -16.44 -8.44
CA ARG A 44 1.53 -16.50 -7.58
C ARG A 44 2.46 -17.65 -7.94
N TYR A 45 1.93 -18.87 -7.96
CA TYR A 45 2.77 -20.04 -8.25
C TYR A 45 3.23 -20.09 -9.70
N THR A 46 2.42 -19.63 -10.65
CA THR A 46 2.84 -19.51 -12.05
C THR A 46 4.01 -18.55 -12.20
N ILE A 47 3.94 -17.38 -11.57
CA ILE A 47 5.02 -16.39 -11.62
C ILE A 47 6.27 -16.93 -10.91
N TYR A 48 6.14 -17.59 -9.76
CA TYR A 48 7.26 -18.22 -9.07
C TYR A 48 7.92 -19.28 -9.95
N ALA A 49 7.15 -20.11 -10.63
CA ALA A 49 7.67 -21.15 -11.53
C ALA A 49 8.43 -20.53 -12.73
N VAL A 50 7.87 -19.49 -13.35
CA VAL A 50 8.53 -18.78 -14.44
C VAL A 50 9.84 -18.14 -13.98
N CYS A 51 9.82 -17.42 -12.84
CA CYS A 51 11.02 -16.84 -12.25
C CYS A 51 12.06 -17.91 -11.90
N PHE A 52 11.61 -19.04 -11.31
CA PHE A 52 12.49 -20.15 -10.96
C PHE A 52 13.21 -20.72 -12.19
N VAL A 53 12.47 -21.02 -13.25
CA VAL A 53 13.07 -21.55 -14.48
C VAL A 53 14.07 -20.59 -15.08
N ALA A 54 13.71 -19.31 -15.17
CA ALA A 54 14.59 -18.27 -15.70
C ALA A 54 15.89 -18.14 -14.88
N ILE A 55 15.75 -17.99 -13.55
CA ILE A 55 16.90 -17.86 -12.64
C ILE A 55 17.76 -19.13 -12.62
N TYR A 56 17.13 -20.31 -12.63
CA TYR A 56 17.86 -21.59 -12.66
C TYR A 56 18.73 -21.70 -13.90
N ILE A 57 18.18 -21.38 -15.07
CA ILE A 57 18.93 -21.40 -16.34
C ILE A 57 20.09 -20.41 -16.27
N LEU A 58 19.86 -19.18 -15.82
CA LEU A 58 20.89 -18.15 -15.70
C LEU A 58 22.00 -18.57 -14.73
N MET A 59 21.64 -19.07 -13.54
CA MET A 59 22.61 -19.55 -12.55
C MET A 59 23.39 -20.77 -13.05
N TYR A 60 22.72 -21.69 -13.75
CA TYR A 60 23.41 -22.82 -14.37
C TYR A 60 24.43 -22.37 -15.41
N LEU A 61 24.10 -21.38 -16.26
CA LEU A 61 25.02 -20.81 -17.25
C LEU A 61 26.20 -20.08 -16.59
N ILE A 62 25.93 -19.33 -15.50
CA ILE A 62 26.97 -18.66 -14.70
C ILE A 62 27.93 -19.70 -14.12
N ASN A 63 27.41 -20.73 -13.46
CA ASN A 63 28.21 -21.81 -12.87
C ASN A 63 29.01 -22.60 -13.91
N ARG A 64 28.40 -22.88 -15.08
CA ARG A 64 29.11 -23.50 -16.21
C ARG A 64 30.24 -22.60 -16.70
N GLY A 65 30.02 -21.31 -16.76
CA GLY A 65 31.01 -20.33 -17.17
C GLY A 65 32.16 -20.17 -16.16
N ILE A 66 31.86 -20.19 -14.85
CA ILE A 66 32.89 -20.21 -13.80
C ILE A 66 33.72 -21.49 -13.90
N ARG A 67 33.03 -22.64 -13.99
CA ARG A 67 33.71 -23.95 -14.14
C ARG A 67 34.68 -23.99 -15.32
N LYS A 68 34.27 -23.46 -16.49
CA LYS A 68 35.15 -23.36 -17.66
C LYS A 68 36.39 -22.50 -17.39
N GLY A 69 36.19 -21.35 -16.73
CA GLY A 69 37.29 -20.44 -16.38
C GLY A 69 38.28 -21.08 -15.40
N VAL A 70 37.79 -21.77 -14.37
CA VAL A 70 38.60 -22.42 -13.35
C VAL A 70 39.33 -23.67 -13.92
N LYS A 71 38.68 -24.41 -14.82
CA LYS A 71 39.25 -25.63 -15.43
C LYS A 71 40.59 -25.37 -16.10
N ILE A 72 40.78 -24.21 -16.72
CA ILE A 72 42.03 -23.81 -17.40
C ILE A 72 43.20 -23.83 -16.41
N PHE A 73 42.99 -23.41 -15.16
CA PHE A 73 44.04 -23.40 -14.15
C PHE A 73 44.38 -24.82 -13.66
N PHE A 74 43.39 -25.68 -13.45
CA PHE A 74 43.60 -27.08 -13.10
C PHE A 74 44.37 -27.85 -14.20
N GLU A 75 44.07 -27.56 -15.47
CA GLU A 75 44.79 -28.14 -16.61
C GLU A 75 46.26 -27.67 -16.66
N LYS A 76 46.50 -26.37 -16.37
CA LYS A 76 47.85 -25.80 -16.32
C LYS A 76 48.70 -26.45 -15.22
N GLU A 77 48.10 -26.69 -14.04
CA GLU A 77 48.74 -27.35 -12.89
C GLU A 77 48.75 -28.90 -13.01
N LYS A 78 48.29 -29.48 -14.13
CA LYS A 78 48.12 -30.93 -14.34
C LYS A 78 47.37 -31.65 -13.22
N SER A 79 46.49 -30.93 -12.53
CA SER A 79 45.70 -31.44 -11.41
C SER A 79 44.28 -31.78 -11.84
N LYS A 80 43.65 -32.75 -11.14
CA LYS A 80 42.27 -33.18 -11.44
C LYS A 80 41.26 -32.22 -10.85
N MET A 81 40.38 -31.65 -11.69
CA MET A 81 39.34 -30.77 -11.24
C MET A 81 38.33 -31.49 -10.34
N PRO A 82 38.01 -30.96 -9.15
CA PRO A 82 37.05 -31.55 -8.24
C PRO A 82 35.59 -31.49 -8.77
N LYS A 83 34.76 -32.37 -8.27
CA LYS A 83 33.31 -32.30 -8.56
C LYS A 83 32.69 -31.17 -7.75
N LEU A 84 32.29 -30.10 -8.42
CA LEU A 84 31.64 -28.95 -7.80
C LEU A 84 30.12 -29.12 -7.87
N PRO A 85 29.36 -28.83 -6.78
CA PRO A 85 27.90 -29.04 -6.69
C PRO A 85 27.09 -27.95 -7.40
N ASN A 86 27.46 -27.60 -8.62
CA ASN A 86 26.91 -26.46 -9.38
C ASN A 86 25.41 -26.55 -9.61
N LYS A 87 24.86 -27.77 -9.85
CA LYS A 87 23.42 -27.95 -10.06
C LYS A 87 22.63 -27.69 -8.78
N SER A 88 23.12 -28.21 -7.65
CA SER A 88 22.47 -28.00 -6.33
C SER A 88 22.52 -26.55 -5.90
N ILE A 89 23.65 -25.86 -6.13
CA ILE A 89 23.76 -24.42 -5.84
C ILE A 89 22.79 -23.62 -6.73
N SER A 90 22.73 -23.93 -8.04
CA SER A 90 21.77 -23.27 -8.94
C SER A 90 20.33 -23.50 -8.51
N LEU A 91 19.99 -24.70 -8.04
CA LEU A 91 18.66 -25.04 -7.55
C LEU A 91 18.29 -24.20 -6.31
N ILE A 92 19.15 -24.20 -5.30
CA ILE A 92 18.92 -23.48 -4.04
C ILE A 92 18.76 -21.97 -4.31
N VAL A 93 19.69 -21.39 -5.06
CA VAL A 93 19.65 -19.95 -5.37
C VAL A 93 18.40 -19.60 -6.19
N ALA A 94 18.04 -20.42 -7.19
CA ALA A 94 16.86 -20.20 -7.99
C ALA A 94 15.58 -20.28 -7.14
N THR A 95 15.48 -21.22 -6.21
CA THR A 95 14.33 -21.33 -5.29
C THR A 95 14.18 -20.07 -4.43
N LEU A 96 15.26 -19.60 -3.81
CA LEU A 96 15.20 -18.43 -2.94
C LEU A 96 14.89 -17.15 -3.72
N LEU A 97 15.62 -16.90 -4.80
CA LEU A 97 15.44 -15.68 -5.58
C LEU A 97 14.12 -15.66 -6.34
N SER A 98 13.57 -16.79 -6.77
CA SER A 98 12.26 -16.83 -7.45
C SER A 98 11.12 -16.42 -6.54
N VAL A 99 11.17 -16.77 -5.25
CA VAL A 99 10.16 -16.33 -4.28
C VAL A 99 10.26 -14.82 -4.06
N ILE A 100 11.47 -14.29 -3.85
CA ILE A 100 11.70 -12.86 -3.61
C ILE A 100 11.24 -12.04 -4.83
N MET A 101 11.75 -12.35 -6.02
CA MET A 101 11.43 -11.63 -7.25
C MET A 101 9.96 -11.82 -7.65
N GLY A 102 9.46 -13.05 -7.56
CA GLY A 102 8.08 -13.36 -7.93
C GLY A 102 7.07 -12.64 -7.04
N SER A 103 7.33 -12.55 -5.73
CA SER A 103 6.46 -11.80 -4.81
C SER A 103 6.42 -10.31 -5.15
N ALA A 104 7.55 -9.71 -5.48
CA ALA A 104 7.63 -8.29 -5.81
C ALA A 104 6.98 -7.94 -7.17
N ILE A 105 7.02 -8.86 -8.12
CA ILE A 105 6.51 -8.64 -9.48
C ILE A 105 5.02 -9.00 -9.58
N MET A 106 4.53 -9.94 -8.77
CA MET A 106 3.20 -10.55 -8.89
C MET A 106 2.07 -9.53 -9.04
N GLN A 107 1.93 -8.61 -8.09
CA GLN A 107 0.86 -7.63 -8.10
C GLN A 107 0.92 -6.72 -9.34
N LYS A 108 2.12 -6.34 -9.75
CA LYS A 108 2.35 -5.49 -10.92
C LYS A 108 2.03 -6.20 -12.24
N ILE A 109 2.28 -7.51 -12.32
CA ILE A 109 1.86 -8.33 -13.48
C ILE A 109 0.35 -8.42 -13.55
N ILE A 110 -0.36 -8.64 -12.44
CA ILE A 110 -1.82 -8.72 -12.42
C ILE A 110 -2.42 -7.40 -12.90
N LEU A 111 -1.93 -6.26 -12.40
CA LEU A 111 -2.35 -4.93 -12.84
C LEU A 111 -2.04 -4.68 -14.33
N TYR A 112 -0.89 -5.13 -14.80
CA TYR A 112 -0.52 -5.01 -16.22
C TYR A 112 -1.44 -5.84 -17.14
N ILE A 113 -1.81 -7.07 -16.74
CA ILE A 113 -2.71 -7.93 -17.52
C ILE A 113 -4.13 -7.34 -17.59
N GLY A 114 -4.60 -6.73 -16.49
CA GLY A 114 -5.90 -6.06 -16.43
C GLY A 114 -5.90 -4.63 -16.97
N ASN A 115 -4.81 -4.18 -17.57
CA ASN A 115 -4.64 -2.81 -18.04
C ASN A 115 -5.61 -2.48 -19.19
N THR A 116 -6.27 -1.33 -19.04
CA THR A 116 -7.07 -0.69 -20.11
C THR A 116 -6.61 0.76 -20.25
N SER A 117 -6.62 1.29 -21.50
CA SER A 117 -6.30 2.68 -21.75
C SER A 117 -7.36 3.59 -21.13
N PHE A 118 -6.94 4.69 -20.51
CA PHE A 118 -7.85 5.75 -20.03
C PHE A 118 -8.26 6.72 -21.14
N GLY A 119 -7.55 6.71 -22.30
CA GLY A 119 -7.77 7.65 -23.38
C GLY A 119 -7.35 9.09 -23.03
N ILE A 120 -6.64 9.29 -21.92
CA ILE A 120 -6.12 10.58 -21.48
C ILE A 120 -4.60 10.49 -21.42
N THR A 121 -3.91 11.43 -22.04
CA THR A 121 -2.44 11.49 -22.08
C THR A 121 -1.91 12.64 -21.24
N ASP A 122 -0.72 12.45 -20.66
CA ASP A 122 -0.01 13.53 -19.97
C ASP A 122 0.51 14.58 -20.99
N PRO A 123 0.62 15.85 -20.58
CA PRO A 123 1.00 16.94 -21.51
C PRO A 123 2.50 17.03 -21.79
N ILE A 124 3.36 16.30 -21.07
CA ILE A 124 4.83 16.42 -21.18
C ILE A 124 5.42 15.29 -22.04
N PHE A 125 5.04 14.04 -21.74
CA PHE A 125 5.55 12.85 -22.45
C PHE A 125 4.55 12.28 -23.44
N ASN A 126 3.31 12.79 -23.45
CA ASN A 126 2.21 12.34 -24.30
C ASN A 126 1.91 10.82 -24.18
N MET A 127 2.09 10.28 -22.98
CA MET A 127 1.81 8.89 -22.65
C MET A 127 0.44 8.77 -21.97
N ASP A 128 -0.30 7.70 -22.28
CA ASP A 128 -1.57 7.41 -21.60
C ASP A 128 -1.34 7.23 -20.08
N ILE A 129 -2.28 7.70 -19.26
CA ILE A 129 -2.22 7.56 -17.80
C ILE A 129 -2.06 6.09 -17.38
N ALA A 130 -2.68 5.14 -18.11
CA ALA A 130 -2.53 3.71 -17.89
C ALA A 130 -1.07 3.23 -17.94
N TYR A 131 -0.22 3.87 -18.74
CA TYR A 131 1.20 3.56 -18.78
C TYR A 131 1.86 3.79 -17.41
N TYR A 132 1.61 4.92 -16.78
CA TYR A 132 2.18 5.27 -15.48
C TYR A 132 1.67 4.40 -14.34
N MET A 133 0.39 4.02 -14.40
CA MET A 133 -0.25 3.22 -13.35
C MET A 133 0.10 1.73 -13.44
N PHE A 134 0.17 1.17 -14.64
CA PHE A 134 0.22 -0.28 -14.82
C PHE A 134 1.51 -0.78 -15.49
N GLN A 135 2.02 -0.06 -16.50
CA GLN A 135 3.15 -0.54 -17.31
C GLN A 135 4.50 -0.13 -16.71
N LYS A 136 4.68 1.16 -16.43
CA LYS A 136 5.92 1.73 -15.90
C LYS A 136 6.38 1.06 -14.59
N PRO A 137 5.52 0.85 -13.57
CA PRO A 137 5.93 0.20 -12.32
C PRO A 137 6.41 -1.25 -12.53
N LEU A 138 5.84 -1.96 -13.51
CA LEU A 138 6.30 -3.30 -13.86
C LEU A 138 7.68 -3.27 -14.54
N ILE A 139 7.87 -2.36 -15.51
CA ILE A 139 9.13 -2.19 -16.24
C ILE A 139 10.26 -1.82 -15.26
N GLU A 140 10.03 -0.84 -14.38
CA GLU A 140 10.99 -0.41 -13.36
C GLU A 140 11.38 -1.56 -12.43
N THR A 141 10.39 -2.33 -11.98
CA THR A 141 10.63 -3.47 -11.08
C THR A 141 11.43 -4.56 -11.77
N ILE A 142 11.07 -4.96 -12.98
CA ILE A 142 11.81 -5.96 -13.75
C ILE A 142 13.26 -5.50 -13.96
N LEU A 143 13.45 -4.26 -14.39
CA LEU A 143 14.76 -3.68 -14.64
C LEU A 143 15.61 -3.64 -13.36
N LEU A 144 15.02 -3.22 -12.23
CA LEU A 144 15.69 -3.22 -10.93
C LEU A 144 16.16 -4.63 -10.54
N TYR A 145 15.28 -5.64 -10.67
CA TYR A 145 15.66 -7.01 -10.32
C TYR A 145 16.68 -7.63 -11.28
N ILE A 146 16.69 -7.24 -12.55
CA ILE A 146 17.76 -7.61 -13.49
C ILE A 146 19.10 -7.03 -13.00
N ILE A 147 19.14 -5.76 -12.61
CA ILE A 147 20.35 -5.12 -12.09
C ILE A 147 20.82 -5.83 -10.81
N LEU A 148 19.91 -6.04 -9.85
CA LEU A 148 20.22 -6.73 -8.59
C LEU A 148 20.72 -8.16 -8.84
N PHE A 149 20.14 -8.88 -9.80
CA PHE A 149 20.62 -10.20 -10.19
C PHE A 149 22.03 -10.17 -10.78
N ILE A 150 22.34 -9.17 -11.62
CA ILE A 150 23.69 -9.01 -12.18
C ILE A 150 24.71 -8.67 -11.08
N VAL A 151 24.34 -7.82 -10.11
CA VAL A 151 25.16 -7.52 -8.93
C VAL A 151 25.40 -8.78 -8.12
N PHE A 152 24.33 -9.52 -7.78
CA PHE A 152 24.43 -10.80 -7.07
C PHE A 152 25.33 -11.80 -7.82
N ALA A 153 25.11 -11.98 -9.12
CA ALA A 153 25.89 -12.89 -9.96
C ALA A 153 27.38 -12.52 -10.01
N THR A 154 27.68 -11.21 -9.95
CA THR A 154 29.06 -10.71 -9.94
C THR A 154 29.75 -11.04 -8.62
N ILE A 155 29.10 -10.72 -7.49
CA ILE A 155 29.60 -11.04 -6.14
C ILE A 155 29.72 -12.55 -5.96
N TYR A 156 28.68 -13.31 -6.33
CA TYR A 156 28.67 -14.77 -6.27
C TYR A 156 29.84 -15.37 -7.06
N SER A 157 30.07 -14.88 -8.30
CA SER A 157 31.16 -15.39 -9.15
C SER A 157 32.54 -15.09 -8.54
N ALA A 158 32.73 -13.91 -7.97
CA ALA A 158 33.96 -13.53 -7.29
C ALA A 158 34.23 -14.41 -6.05
N VAL A 159 33.23 -14.53 -5.17
CA VAL A 159 33.33 -15.36 -3.95
C VAL A 159 33.58 -16.82 -4.29
N TYR A 160 32.87 -17.35 -5.29
CA TYR A 160 33.04 -18.72 -5.74
C TYR A 160 34.48 -19.00 -6.20
N VAL A 161 35.05 -18.10 -7.03
CA VAL A 161 36.44 -18.24 -7.51
C VAL A 161 37.42 -18.10 -6.35
N ILE A 162 37.24 -17.15 -5.43
CA ILE A 162 38.07 -16.98 -4.24
C ILE A 162 38.11 -18.28 -3.41
N ILE A 163 36.93 -18.86 -3.12
CA ILE A 163 36.85 -20.12 -2.35
C ILE A 163 37.59 -21.26 -3.05
N VAL A 164 37.44 -21.40 -4.38
CA VAL A 164 38.12 -22.47 -5.13
C VAL A 164 39.64 -22.28 -5.13
N PHE A 165 40.10 -21.03 -5.35
CA PHE A 165 41.53 -20.77 -5.38
C PHE A 165 42.20 -20.93 -4.02
N ASN A 166 41.55 -20.46 -2.94
CA ASN A 166 42.08 -20.66 -1.58
C ASN A 166 42.06 -22.13 -1.12
N LYS A 167 41.16 -22.95 -1.66
CA LYS A 167 41.05 -24.36 -1.27
C LYS A 167 41.99 -25.29 -2.06
N TYR A 168 42.28 -24.99 -3.31
CA TYR A 168 42.99 -25.89 -4.23
C TYR A 168 44.28 -25.31 -4.81
N PHE A 169 44.57 -24.03 -4.57
CA PHE A 169 45.74 -23.30 -4.98
C PHE A 169 46.23 -22.42 -3.84
N ASP A 170 47.40 -21.83 -3.92
CA ASP A 170 47.97 -20.96 -2.88
C ASP A 170 47.34 -19.54 -2.81
N GLY A 171 46.10 -19.42 -3.25
CA GLY A 171 45.35 -18.17 -3.28
C GLY A 171 45.28 -17.52 -4.68
N ILE A 172 44.83 -16.26 -4.71
CA ILE A 172 44.68 -15.47 -5.94
C ILE A 172 45.78 -14.41 -5.99
N ASP A 173 46.72 -14.57 -6.88
CA ASP A 173 47.69 -13.52 -7.17
C ASP A 173 47.24 -12.58 -8.30
N ARG A 174 48.02 -11.52 -8.53
CA ARG A 174 47.70 -10.50 -9.54
C ARG A 174 47.77 -11.05 -10.98
N GLU A 175 48.60 -12.05 -11.24
CA GLU A 175 48.71 -12.66 -12.56
C GLU A 175 47.51 -13.56 -12.85
N VAL A 176 47.05 -14.31 -11.86
CA VAL A 176 45.81 -15.10 -11.94
C VAL A 176 44.61 -14.22 -12.23
N LEU A 177 44.51 -13.08 -11.57
CA LEU A 177 43.44 -12.12 -11.85
C LEU A 177 43.48 -11.57 -13.26
N LYS A 178 44.66 -11.22 -13.79
CA LYS A 178 44.82 -10.69 -15.15
C LYS A 178 44.50 -11.70 -16.24
N THR A 179 44.89 -12.92 -16.06
CA THR A 179 44.69 -14.01 -17.04
C THR A 179 43.33 -14.66 -16.92
N SER A 180 42.60 -14.40 -15.82
CA SER A 180 41.31 -15.02 -15.56
C SER A 180 40.20 -14.39 -16.41
N LEU A 181 39.34 -15.24 -16.98
CA LEU A 181 38.10 -14.82 -17.61
C LEU A 181 37.14 -14.10 -16.61
N LEU A 182 37.44 -14.18 -15.30
CA LEU A 182 36.67 -13.55 -14.23
C LEU A 182 36.70 -12.02 -14.35
N LEU A 183 37.91 -11.43 -14.53
CA LEU A 183 38.03 -9.97 -14.62
C LEU A 183 37.22 -9.41 -15.79
N LYS A 184 37.30 -10.07 -16.95
CA LYS A 184 36.52 -9.68 -18.14
C LYS A 184 35.00 -9.77 -17.90
N LYS A 185 34.53 -10.78 -17.14
CA LYS A 185 33.13 -10.93 -16.76
C LYS A 185 32.69 -9.85 -15.78
N ILE A 186 33.49 -9.55 -14.77
CA ILE A 186 33.22 -8.48 -13.81
C ILE A 186 33.06 -7.14 -14.53
N VAL A 187 34.03 -6.82 -15.43
CA VAL A 187 33.94 -5.57 -16.22
C VAL A 187 32.69 -5.52 -17.07
N ARG A 188 32.35 -6.60 -17.75
CA ARG A 188 31.12 -6.67 -18.55
C ARG A 188 29.89 -6.45 -17.67
N ASN A 189 29.82 -7.09 -16.51
CA ASN A 189 28.70 -6.96 -15.60
C ASN A 189 28.59 -5.53 -15.03
N ILE A 190 29.71 -4.90 -14.65
CA ILE A 190 29.72 -3.48 -14.22
C ILE A 190 29.17 -2.56 -15.31
N ARG A 191 29.54 -2.78 -16.57
CA ARG A 191 29.00 -2.02 -17.70
C ARG A 191 27.50 -2.25 -17.90
N LEU A 192 27.05 -3.51 -17.79
CA LEU A 192 25.61 -3.83 -17.87
C LEU A 192 24.82 -3.20 -16.72
N ILE A 193 25.36 -3.21 -15.50
CA ILE A 193 24.77 -2.52 -14.35
C ILE A 193 24.65 -1.02 -14.61
N ALA A 194 25.72 -0.39 -15.15
CA ALA A 194 25.70 1.04 -15.47
C ALA A 194 24.63 1.37 -16.53
N ILE A 195 24.49 0.54 -17.57
CA ILE A 195 23.42 0.69 -18.58
C ILE A 195 22.05 0.53 -17.92
N GLY A 196 21.86 -0.49 -17.08
CA GLY A 196 20.59 -0.71 -16.37
C GLY A 196 20.23 0.48 -15.45
N ILE A 197 21.19 1.00 -14.70
CA ILE A 197 20.97 2.20 -13.86
C ILE A 197 20.63 3.42 -14.73
N ALA A 198 21.30 3.61 -15.87
CA ALA A 198 20.99 4.69 -16.79
C ALA A 198 19.55 4.58 -17.33
N MET A 199 19.08 3.37 -17.65
CA MET A 199 17.68 3.14 -18.05
C MET A 199 16.71 3.48 -16.93
N LEU A 200 17.02 3.09 -15.67
CA LEU A 200 16.21 3.49 -14.50
C LEU A 200 16.20 5.00 -14.32
N ILE A 201 17.32 5.69 -14.47
CA ILE A 201 17.38 7.15 -14.38
C ILE A 201 16.46 7.80 -15.42
N ILE A 202 16.49 7.30 -16.67
CA ILE A 202 15.62 7.80 -17.74
C ILE A 202 14.14 7.57 -17.41
N LEU A 203 13.77 6.37 -16.93
CA LEU A 203 12.40 6.10 -16.50
C LEU A 203 11.99 6.98 -15.31
N ASN A 204 12.90 7.23 -14.37
CA ASN A 204 12.64 8.08 -13.21
C ASN A 204 12.50 9.57 -13.57
N THR A 205 13.02 10.03 -14.71
CA THR A 205 12.75 11.41 -15.14
C THR A 205 11.27 11.69 -15.35
N GLN A 206 10.48 10.66 -15.67
CA GLN A 206 9.03 10.78 -15.81
C GLN A 206 8.30 11.04 -14.47
N ASN A 207 8.98 10.82 -13.33
CA ASN A 207 8.39 11.07 -12.01
C ASN A 207 8.18 12.56 -11.72
N ILE A 208 8.73 13.46 -12.55
CA ILE A 208 8.43 14.91 -12.44
C ILE A 208 6.93 15.20 -12.50
N LEU A 209 6.13 14.32 -13.12
CA LEU A 209 4.67 14.44 -13.15
C LEU A 209 4.00 14.25 -11.78
N PHE A 210 4.69 13.57 -10.86
CA PHE A 210 4.19 13.19 -9.52
C PHE A 210 4.95 13.88 -8.38
N GLU A 211 5.98 14.67 -8.71
CA GLU A 211 6.73 15.46 -7.75
C GLU A 211 6.02 16.77 -7.46
N ASN A 212 6.27 17.34 -6.29
CA ASN A 212 5.82 18.70 -6.00
C ASN A 212 6.55 19.68 -6.92
N MET A 213 5.81 20.66 -7.41
CA MET A 213 6.38 21.76 -8.21
C MET A 213 7.51 22.43 -7.44
N LEU A 214 8.66 22.61 -8.08
CA LEU A 214 9.83 23.21 -7.45
C LEU A 214 9.56 24.70 -7.19
N THR A 215 9.70 25.14 -5.93
CA THR A 215 9.67 26.56 -5.56
C THR A 215 10.80 26.86 -4.59
N VAL A 216 11.39 28.05 -4.74
CA VAL A 216 12.49 28.52 -3.90
C VAL A 216 12.05 28.75 -2.46
N ASN A 217 10.80 29.15 -2.25
CA ASN A 217 10.27 29.44 -0.91
C ASN A 217 9.69 28.21 -0.18
N GLY A 218 10.01 27.01 -0.63
CA GLY A 218 9.60 25.74 -0.01
C GLY A 218 8.10 25.53 -0.03
N ASN A 219 7.59 24.35 0.09
CA ASN A 219 6.19 23.99 0.34
C ASN A 219 5.12 24.57 -0.62
N THR A 220 5.16 24.16 -1.88
CA THR A 220 3.90 24.11 -2.64
C THR A 220 3.32 22.71 -2.49
N GLU A 221 2.05 22.64 -2.14
CA GLU A 221 1.27 21.40 -2.18
C GLU A 221 0.83 21.04 -3.61
N ILE A 222 1.26 21.82 -4.61
CA ILE A 222 0.93 21.59 -6.02
C ILE A 222 1.77 20.43 -6.52
N ILE A 223 1.13 19.34 -6.89
CA ILE A 223 1.75 18.16 -7.48
C ILE A 223 1.78 18.33 -9.00
N GLY A 224 2.94 18.09 -9.59
CA GLY A 224 3.15 18.14 -11.04
C GLY A 224 4.45 18.83 -11.41
N ALA A 225 4.82 18.71 -12.67
CA ALA A 225 6.03 19.34 -13.17
C ALA A 225 5.85 20.85 -13.31
N GLY A 226 6.86 21.61 -12.91
CA GLY A 226 6.98 23.04 -13.22
C GLY A 226 7.95 23.29 -14.39
N TYR A 227 8.14 24.54 -14.71
CA TYR A 227 9.01 24.97 -15.82
C TYR A 227 10.46 24.52 -15.64
N THR A 228 11.05 24.68 -14.45
CA THR A 228 12.41 24.21 -14.15
C THR A 228 12.54 22.69 -14.27
N GLN A 229 11.54 21.97 -13.81
CA GLN A 229 11.56 20.51 -13.84
C GLN A 229 11.50 19.98 -15.28
N SER A 230 10.65 20.54 -16.11
CA SER A 230 10.45 20.11 -17.51
C SER A 230 11.61 20.51 -18.42
N THR A 231 12.22 21.70 -18.19
CA THR A 231 13.26 22.25 -19.07
C THR A 231 14.67 21.88 -18.63
N VAL A 232 14.97 21.90 -17.34
CA VAL A 232 16.36 21.70 -16.84
C VAL A 232 16.53 20.37 -16.17
N LYS A 233 15.66 20.02 -15.21
CA LYS A 233 15.80 18.79 -14.40
C LYS A 233 15.69 17.54 -15.28
N LEU A 234 14.67 17.45 -16.12
CA LEU A 234 14.42 16.31 -17.01
C LEU A 234 15.63 16.04 -17.92
N TRP A 235 16.04 17.03 -18.69
CA TRP A 235 17.15 16.91 -19.62
C TRP A 235 18.49 16.74 -18.92
N GLY A 236 18.68 17.40 -17.78
CA GLY A 236 19.87 17.25 -16.94
C GLY A 236 20.07 15.81 -16.49
N TYR A 237 19.05 15.13 -16.01
CA TYR A 237 19.14 13.73 -15.63
C TYR A 237 19.22 12.77 -16.82
N ALA A 238 18.57 13.07 -17.94
CA ALA A 238 18.73 12.30 -19.17
C ALA A 238 20.18 12.33 -19.68
N ILE A 239 20.81 13.50 -19.70
CA ILE A 239 22.22 13.67 -20.05
C ILE A 239 23.12 12.97 -19.01
N PHE A 240 22.78 13.09 -17.71
CA PHE A 240 23.50 12.42 -16.63
C PHE A 240 23.57 10.90 -16.85
N ALA A 241 22.47 10.26 -17.26
CA ALA A 241 22.43 8.83 -17.55
C ALA A 241 23.49 8.44 -18.60
N VAL A 242 23.60 9.22 -19.67
CA VAL A 242 24.60 9.02 -20.72
C VAL A 242 26.03 9.24 -20.23
N VAL A 243 26.25 10.35 -19.50
CA VAL A 243 27.57 10.73 -18.92
C VAL A 243 28.05 9.64 -17.96
N MET A 244 27.17 9.11 -17.12
CA MET A 244 27.47 8.02 -16.18
C MET A 244 27.93 6.75 -16.91
N VAL A 245 27.21 6.34 -17.96
CA VAL A 245 27.61 5.17 -18.76
C VAL A 245 29.00 5.38 -19.37
N ILE A 246 29.24 6.53 -20.00
CA ILE A 246 30.53 6.87 -20.60
C ILE A 246 31.63 6.86 -19.54
N ALA A 247 31.39 7.44 -18.37
CA ALA A 247 32.35 7.47 -17.26
C ALA A 247 32.74 6.05 -16.81
N VAL A 248 31.75 5.17 -16.61
CA VAL A 248 31.98 3.76 -16.23
C VAL A 248 32.70 2.99 -17.31
N PHE A 249 32.35 3.18 -18.59
CA PHE A 249 33.06 2.53 -19.71
C PHE A 249 34.53 2.98 -19.82
N LYS A 250 34.79 4.29 -19.64
CA LYS A 250 36.18 4.82 -19.61
C LYS A 250 36.96 4.35 -18.38
N ALA A 251 36.29 4.31 -17.19
CA ALA A 251 36.90 3.81 -15.96
C ALA A 251 37.30 2.32 -16.07
N THR A 252 36.48 1.53 -16.76
CA THR A 252 36.70 0.08 -16.95
C THR A 252 37.47 -0.29 -18.21
N SER A 253 37.88 0.67 -19.04
CA SER A 253 38.78 0.43 -20.17
C SER A 253 40.20 0.13 -19.65
N ASN A 254 40.90 -0.80 -20.26
CA ASN A 254 42.26 -1.23 -19.85
C ASN A 254 42.36 -1.69 -18.38
N ILE A 255 41.35 -2.42 -17.91
CA ILE A 255 41.33 -2.91 -16.55
C ILE A 255 42.47 -3.85 -16.20
N GLU A 256 43.08 -4.52 -17.21
CA GLU A 256 44.28 -5.38 -17.06
C GLU A 256 45.49 -4.57 -16.55
N ASN A 257 45.59 -3.30 -16.92
CA ASN A 257 46.61 -2.35 -16.47
C ASN A 257 46.04 -1.18 -15.69
N TRP A 258 45.05 -1.46 -14.80
CA TRP A 258 44.37 -0.42 -14.05
C TRP A 258 45.30 0.32 -13.09
N LYS A 259 45.13 1.66 -13.06
CA LYS A 259 45.75 2.53 -12.08
C LYS A 259 44.59 3.22 -11.31
N ALA A 260 44.59 3.11 -9.99
CA ALA A 260 43.53 3.65 -9.15
C ALA A 260 43.22 5.13 -9.46
N LYS A 261 44.27 5.96 -9.63
CA LYS A 261 44.14 7.39 -9.98
C LYS A 261 43.37 7.60 -11.29
N ARG A 262 43.55 6.75 -12.30
CA ARG A 262 42.83 6.84 -13.57
C ARG A 262 41.36 6.46 -13.43
N VAL A 263 41.07 5.38 -12.71
CA VAL A 263 39.71 4.94 -12.45
C VAL A 263 38.94 6.01 -11.67
N LEU A 264 39.53 6.50 -10.58
CA LEU A 264 38.93 7.57 -9.77
C LEU A 264 38.70 8.86 -10.58
N LYS A 265 39.63 9.26 -11.47
CA LYS A 265 39.44 10.44 -12.33
C LYS A 265 38.19 10.31 -13.21
N HIS A 266 37.93 9.15 -13.79
CA HIS A 266 36.74 8.95 -14.64
C HIS A 266 35.46 8.85 -13.82
N LEU A 267 35.49 8.18 -12.66
CA LEU A 267 34.32 8.04 -11.79
C LEU A 267 33.98 9.36 -11.07
N ALA A 268 34.97 10.24 -10.81
CA ALA A 268 34.71 11.56 -10.20
C ALA A 268 33.86 12.49 -11.08
N VAL A 269 33.74 12.20 -12.38
CA VAL A 269 32.83 12.92 -13.28
C VAL A 269 31.37 12.75 -12.84
N ILE A 270 30.99 11.61 -12.24
CA ILE A 270 29.62 11.31 -11.81
C ILE A 270 29.18 12.28 -10.71
N PRO A 271 29.81 12.30 -9.50
CA PRO A 271 29.43 13.26 -8.47
C PRO A 271 29.67 14.71 -8.90
N GLY A 272 30.71 15.01 -9.70
CA GLY A 272 30.95 16.34 -10.23
C GLY A 272 29.82 16.86 -11.11
N TYR A 273 29.29 16.00 -11.99
CA TYR A 273 28.12 16.34 -12.81
C TYR A 273 26.88 16.59 -11.96
N LEU A 274 26.60 15.75 -10.95
CA LEU A 274 25.43 15.90 -10.08
C LEU A 274 25.48 17.21 -9.29
N VAL A 275 26.64 17.58 -8.75
CA VAL A 275 26.83 18.88 -8.07
C VAL A 275 26.62 20.03 -9.05
N GLY A 276 27.19 19.96 -10.25
CA GLY A 276 26.97 20.95 -11.29
C GLY A 276 25.50 21.06 -11.71
N LEU A 277 24.84 19.94 -11.91
CA LEU A 277 23.41 19.89 -12.26
C LEU A 277 22.54 20.52 -11.14
N PHE A 278 22.83 20.21 -9.88
CA PHE A 278 22.13 20.82 -8.74
C PHE A 278 22.25 22.34 -8.74
N ILE A 279 23.47 22.85 -8.93
CA ILE A 279 23.72 24.31 -9.00
C ILE A 279 22.96 24.93 -10.18
N VAL A 280 22.94 24.26 -11.34
CA VAL A 280 22.22 24.72 -12.53
C VAL A 280 20.70 24.75 -12.27
N ILE A 281 20.13 23.70 -11.69
CA ILE A 281 18.69 23.62 -11.38
C ILE A 281 18.30 24.77 -10.43
N VAL A 282 19.02 24.92 -9.32
CA VAL A 282 18.73 25.97 -8.32
C VAL A 282 18.97 27.38 -8.91
N GLY A 283 20.07 27.57 -9.60
CA GLY A 283 20.39 28.86 -10.22
C GLY A 283 19.38 29.25 -11.31
N PHE A 284 18.95 28.30 -12.13
CA PHE A 284 17.94 28.53 -13.16
C PHE A 284 16.59 28.92 -12.55
N ASP A 285 16.17 28.19 -11.52
CA ASP A 285 14.92 28.49 -10.82
C ASP A 285 14.95 29.89 -10.19
N LEU A 286 16.03 30.22 -9.46
CA LEU A 286 16.18 31.51 -8.79
C LEU A 286 16.22 32.70 -9.76
N ILE A 287 16.95 32.57 -10.87
CA ILE A 287 17.25 33.70 -11.76
C ILE A 287 16.15 33.85 -12.84
N PHE A 288 15.73 32.73 -13.47
CA PHE A 288 14.86 32.79 -14.64
C PHE A 288 13.38 32.53 -14.32
N VAL A 289 13.09 31.64 -13.36
CA VAL A 289 11.70 31.31 -13.05
C VAL A 289 11.15 32.25 -11.98
N ASN A 290 11.85 32.41 -10.88
CA ASN A 290 11.36 33.19 -9.74
C ASN A 290 11.22 34.70 -10.08
N SER A 291 11.98 35.23 -11.04
CA SER A 291 11.85 36.60 -11.50
C SER A 291 10.53 36.88 -12.25
N ASN A 292 9.95 35.87 -12.91
CA ASN A 292 8.69 35.99 -13.64
C ASN A 292 7.88 34.67 -13.50
N LYS A 293 7.59 34.29 -12.24
CA LYS A 293 7.06 32.98 -11.90
C LYS A 293 5.70 32.70 -12.53
N LEU A 294 4.81 33.69 -12.49
CA LEU A 294 3.45 33.52 -13.01
C LEU A 294 3.43 33.17 -14.51
N ASP A 295 4.19 33.93 -15.31
CA ASP A 295 4.23 33.69 -16.75
C ASP A 295 4.89 32.34 -17.10
N LYS A 296 5.92 31.93 -16.35
CA LYS A 296 6.64 30.67 -16.58
C LYS A 296 5.86 29.44 -16.14
N GLU A 297 5.13 29.55 -15.04
CA GLU A 297 4.40 28.42 -14.47
C GLU A 297 2.93 28.35 -14.89
N LYS A 298 2.41 29.38 -15.59
CA LYS A 298 1.00 29.51 -15.97
C LYS A 298 0.47 28.25 -16.67
N ASP A 299 1.17 27.73 -17.67
CA ASP A 299 0.71 26.58 -18.44
C ASP A 299 0.69 25.30 -17.59
N TYR A 300 1.67 25.12 -16.71
CA TYR A 300 1.73 23.97 -15.78
C TYR A 300 0.63 24.03 -14.72
N LEU A 301 0.35 25.24 -14.21
CA LEU A 301 -0.78 25.47 -13.29
C LEU A 301 -2.11 25.19 -13.98
N GLN A 302 -2.26 25.62 -15.25
CA GLN A 302 -3.46 25.36 -16.02
C GLN A 302 -3.69 23.85 -16.21
N TYR A 303 -2.65 23.08 -16.57
CA TYR A 303 -2.76 21.62 -16.65
C TYR A 303 -3.18 20.99 -15.32
N ASN A 304 -2.64 21.46 -14.21
CA ASN A 304 -3.02 20.94 -12.89
C ASN A 304 -4.48 21.24 -12.58
N ILE A 305 -4.96 22.45 -12.85
CA ILE A 305 -6.35 22.88 -12.65
C ILE A 305 -7.29 22.04 -13.51
N ASP A 306 -7.00 21.91 -14.81
CA ASP A 306 -7.86 21.22 -15.76
C ASP A 306 -7.95 19.72 -15.45
N ASN A 307 -6.80 19.09 -15.12
CA ASN A 307 -6.78 17.68 -14.74
C ASN A 307 -7.52 17.45 -13.41
N THR A 308 -7.40 18.36 -12.44
CA THR A 308 -8.14 18.27 -11.18
C THR A 308 -9.65 18.42 -11.42
N LYS A 309 -10.07 19.41 -12.19
CA LYS A 309 -11.48 19.58 -12.58
C LYS A 309 -12.03 18.33 -13.26
N ASN A 310 -11.29 17.77 -14.21
CA ASN A 310 -11.71 16.57 -14.93
C ASN A 310 -11.78 15.34 -14.01
N ALA A 311 -10.80 15.14 -13.13
CA ALA A 311 -10.77 14.01 -12.20
C ALA A 311 -11.95 14.00 -11.23
N TYR A 312 -12.36 15.17 -10.76
CA TYR A 312 -13.52 15.34 -9.88
C TYR A 312 -14.83 15.61 -10.60
N ASN A 313 -14.83 15.62 -11.95
CA ASN A 313 -15.99 15.95 -12.78
C ASN A 313 -16.62 17.30 -12.41
N ILE A 314 -15.77 18.30 -12.15
CA ILE A 314 -16.20 19.64 -11.75
C ILE A 314 -16.50 20.46 -13.01
N ASN A 315 -17.76 20.47 -13.43
CA ASN A 315 -18.29 21.37 -14.46
C ASN A 315 -18.99 22.54 -13.78
N ILE A 316 -18.24 23.63 -13.54
CA ILE A 316 -18.78 24.84 -12.93
C ILE A 316 -18.97 25.88 -14.02
N GLU A 317 -20.18 26.42 -14.12
CA GLU A 317 -20.43 27.65 -14.87
C GLU A 317 -19.95 28.85 -14.05
N GLU A 318 -19.10 29.67 -14.60
CA GLU A 318 -18.71 30.93 -13.99
C GLU A 318 -19.90 31.89 -14.00
N ASN A 319 -20.50 32.12 -12.85
CA ASN A 319 -21.47 33.18 -12.66
C ASN A 319 -20.80 34.34 -11.92
N ASN A 320 -20.70 35.49 -12.57
CA ASN A 320 -20.30 36.72 -11.93
C ASN A 320 -21.41 37.19 -10.99
N LEU A 321 -21.24 36.94 -9.70
CA LEU A 321 -22.12 37.48 -8.68
C LEU A 321 -21.82 38.98 -8.54
N THR A 322 -22.65 39.79 -9.18
CA THR A 322 -22.63 41.25 -8.96
C THR A 322 -23.54 41.57 -7.78
N HIS A 323 -22.93 41.86 -6.64
CA HIS A 323 -23.72 42.39 -5.49
C HIS A 323 -23.91 43.90 -5.68
N THR A 324 -25.17 44.32 -5.87
CA THR A 324 -25.51 45.72 -6.20
C THR A 324 -26.22 46.47 -5.10
N GLY A 325 -26.34 45.93 -3.87
CA GLY A 325 -27.12 46.57 -2.84
C GLY A 325 -27.02 45.99 -1.42
N THR A 326 -27.76 46.55 -0.53
CA THR A 326 -27.99 46.03 0.84
C THR A 326 -28.89 44.79 0.76
N ILE A 327 -28.56 43.75 1.54
CA ILE A 327 -29.41 42.56 1.69
C ILE A 327 -30.79 42.96 2.17
N THR A 328 -31.82 42.58 1.44
CA THR A 328 -33.22 42.88 1.81
C THR A 328 -33.83 41.77 2.68
N SER A 329 -34.85 42.08 3.43
CA SER A 329 -35.60 41.10 4.22
C SER A 329 -36.25 40.01 3.34
N GLU A 330 -36.60 40.34 2.10
CA GLU A 330 -37.15 39.39 1.11
C GLU A 330 -36.10 38.39 0.64
N GLU A 331 -34.87 38.84 0.40
CA GLU A 331 -33.74 37.94 0.05
C GLU A 331 -33.40 37.01 1.21
N VAL A 332 -33.39 37.50 2.45
CA VAL A 332 -33.18 36.65 3.63
C VAL A 332 -34.30 35.62 3.77
N ASN A 333 -35.56 36.02 3.57
CA ASN A 333 -36.72 35.14 3.69
C ASN A 333 -36.75 34.08 2.56
N SER A 334 -36.34 34.43 1.35
CA SER A 334 -36.29 33.48 0.23
C SER A 334 -35.14 32.46 0.33
N ASN A 335 -34.11 32.73 1.14
CA ASN A 335 -32.97 31.87 1.34
C ASN A 335 -32.94 31.20 2.74
N GLN A 336 -34.09 31.06 3.40
CA GLN A 336 -34.18 30.47 4.73
C GLN A 336 -33.60 29.03 4.80
N ASP A 337 -33.70 28.25 3.73
CA ASP A 337 -33.17 26.89 3.71
C ASP A 337 -31.65 26.88 3.81
N VAL A 338 -30.97 27.88 3.25
CA VAL A 338 -29.51 28.03 3.37
C VAL A 338 -29.15 28.51 4.77
N ILE A 339 -29.84 29.58 5.25
CA ILE A 339 -29.54 30.22 6.53
C ILE A 339 -29.75 29.26 7.70
N LYS A 340 -30.86 28.50 7.70
CA LYS A 340 -31.17 27.52 8.75
C LYS A 340 -30.21 26.31 8.78
N ASN A 341 -29.43 26.10 7.71
CA ASN A 341 -28.48 25.00 7.59
C ASN A 341 -27.01 25.43 7.70
N VAL A 342 -26.72 26.70 8.00
CA VAL A 342 -25.35 27.13 8.29
C VAL A 342 -24.84 26.42 9.55
N ALA A 343 -23.76 25.68 9.45
CA ALA A 343 -23.15 25.00 10.59
C ALA A 343 -22.61 26.03 11.60
N ILE A 344 -23.07 25.99 12.83
CA ILE A 344 -22.62 26.84 13.94
C ILE A 344 -21.81 26.07 14.98
N VAL A 345 -21.81 24.74 14.91
CA VAL A 345 -21.05 23.85 15.78
C VAL A 345 -19.93 23.20 14.98
N SER A 346 -18.70 23.16 15.50
CA SER A 346 -17.60 22.51 14.83
C SER A 346 -17.62 20.99 14.99
N LYS A 347 -17.15 20.28 13.99
CA LYS A 347 -17.01 18.81 13.97
C LYS A 347 -16.21 18.30 15.18
N GLU A 348 -15.11 18.99 15.49
CA GLU A 348 -14.19 18.65 16.58
C GLU A 348 -14.88 18.81 17.95
N SER A 349 -15.66 19.86 18.14
CA SER A 349 -16.43 20.09 19.37
C SER A 349 -17.48 18.99 19.58
N VAL A 350 -18.18 18.59 18.49
CA VAL A 350 -19.14 17.48 18.55
C VAL A 350 -18.46 16.19 18.97
N LEU A 351 -17.34 15.81 18.30
CA LEU A 351 -16.60 14.59 18.62
C LEU A 351 -16.11 14.58 20.07
N LYS A 352 -15.57 15.71 20.54
CA LYS A 352 -15.12 15.85 21.92
C LYS A 352 -16.29 15.65 22.90
N THR A 353 -17.41 16.33 22.70
CA THR A 353 -18.60 16.21 23.55
C THR A 353 -19.11 14.76 23.60
N LEU A 354 -19.12 14.07 22.44
CA LEU A 354 -19.55 12.67 22.38
C LEU A 354 -18.58 11.74 23.14
N LYS A 355 -17.28 11.95 23.00
CA LYS A 355 -16.27 11.17 23.74
C LYS A 355 -16.38 11.38 25.25
N ASP A 356 -16.52 12.62 25.68
CA ASP A 356 -16.63 12.98 27.09
C ASP A 356 -17.91 12.39 27.71
N SER A 357 -19.03 12.38 26.98
CA SER A 357 -20.31 11.82 27.45
C SER A 357 -20.32 10.30 27.59
N GLN A 358 -19.41 9.58 26.90
CA GLN A 358 -19.34 8.11 26.91
C GLN A 358 -18.39 7.55 27.98
N THR A 359 -17.58 8.38 28.61
CA THR A 359 -16.76 7.96 29.76
C THR A 359 -17.60 7.43 30.93
N GLU A 360 -18.85 7.82 31.01
CA GLU A 360 -19.79 7.38 32.05
C GLU A 360 -20.36 5.96 31.82
N THR A 361 -20.58 5.55 30.57
CA THR A 361 -21.14 4.23 30.23
C THR A 361 -20.11 3.13 29.98
N GLY A 362 -18.91 3.50 29.53
CA GLY A 362 -17.78 2.60 29.31
C GLY A 362 -17.94 1.49 28.26
N HIS A 363 -19.09 1.45 27.54
CA HIS A 363 -19.39 0.37 26.59
C HIS A 363 -19.14 0.75 25.13
N TYR A 364 -19.26 2.03 24.80
CA TYR A 364 -19.17 2.54 23.44
C TYR A 364 -18.13 3.63 23.30
N THR A 365 -17.69 3.85 22.07
CA THR A 365 -16.75 4.92 21.70
C THR A 365 -17.15 5.54 20.36
N TYR A 366 -16.64 6.76 20.09
CA TYR A 366 -16.81 7.47 18.84
C TYR A 366 -15.43 7.80 18.27
N GLN A 367 -15.17 7.41 17.03
CA GLN A 367 -13.89 7.70 16.38
C GLN A 367 -13.99 8.87 15.42
N SER A 368 -15.12 8.97 14.73
CA SER A 368 -15.34 10.02 13.75
C SER A 368 -16.74 10.65 13.88
N VAL A 369 -16.82 11.87 13.45
CA VAL A 369 -18.08 12.59 13.22
C VAL A 369 -18.06 13.04 11.77
N ASN A 370 -19.10 12.76 11.03
CA ASN A 370 -19.22 13.16 9.63
C ASN A 370 -20.46 14.03 9.44
N ILE A 371 -20.40 14.89 8.42
CA ILE A 371 -21.52 15.76 8.09
C ILE A 371 -22.34 15.10 6.98
N ALA A 372 -23.65 15.14 7.10
CA ALA A 372 -24.57 14.61 6.11
C ALA A 372 -25.85 15.44 6.04
N LYS A 373 -26.53 15.34 4.92
CA LYS A 373 -27.81 16.02 4.68
C LYS A 373 -28.92 14.98 4.65
N TYR A 374 -29.87 15.13 5.56
CA TYR A 374 -31.07 14.30 5.58
C TYR A 374 -32.33 15.14 5.53
N LYS A 375 -33.39 14.56 5.00
CA LYS A 375 -34.72 15.17 5.01
C LYS A 375 -35.43 14.76 6.28
N ILE A 376 -35.71 15.72 7.18
CA ILE A 376 -36.40 15.51 8.46
C ILE A 376 -37.59 16.43 8.50
N ASP A 377 -38.75 15.86 8.82
CA ASP A 377 -40.05 16.60 8.88
C ASP A 377 -40.33 17.42 7.59
N GLY A 378 -39.88 16.90 6.42
CA GLY A 378 -40.06 17.54 5.12
C GLY A 378 -38.97 18.56 4.73
N GLU A 379 -38.09 18.97 5.64
CA GLU A 379 -37.01 19.94 5.41
C GLU A 379 -35.66 19.28 5.34
N ASN A 380 -34.78 19.80 4.48
CA ASN A 380 -33.38 19.38 4.44
C ASN A 380 -32.65 19.93 5.67
N LYS A 381 -31.99 19.06 6.43
CA LYS A 381 -31.19 19.42 7.61
C LYS A 381 -29.75 18.97 7.44
N LEU A 382 -28.83 19.86 7.81
CA LEU A 382 -27.43 19.53 7.92
C LEU A 382 -27.16 18.92 9.30
N LEU A 383 -26.64 17.69 9.31
CA LEU A 383 -26.51 16.88 10.51
C LEU A 383 -25.09 16.36 10.68
N TYR A 384 -24.65 16.23 11.92
CA TYR A 384 -23.49 15.46 12.30
C TYR A 384 -23.88 14.04 12.66
N ILE A 385 -23.18 13.06 12.11
CA ILE A 385 -23.40 11.64 12.33
C ILE A 385 -22.16 11.02 12.92
N ALA A 386 -22.32 10.27 14.00
CA ALA A 386 -21.26 9.53 14.68
C ALA A 386 -21.72 8.09 14.93
N PRO A 387 -21.07 7.08 14.30
CA PRO A 387 -21.34 5.67 14.61
C PRO A 387 -20.91 5.38 16.05
N ARG A 388 -21.76 4.64 16.78
CA ARG A 388 -21.49 4.22 18.15
C ARG A 388 -20.80 2.86 18.12
N GLU A 389 -19.47 2.86 18.12
CA GLU A 389 -18.67 1.64 18.10
C GLU A 389 -18.47 1.06 19.52
N VAL A 390 -18.28 -0.26 19.61
CA VAL A 390 -18.03 -0.90 20.90
C VAL A 390 -16.60 -0.60 21.37
N THR A 391 -16.44 -0.15 22.63
CA THR A 391 -15.12 -0.01 23.23
C THR A 391 -14.57 -1.38 23.65
N ARG A 392 -13.32 -1.63 23.33
CA ARG A 392 -12.61 -2.89 23.64
C ARG A 392 -11.46 -2.67 24.60
N LYS A 393 -11.20 -1.42 24.97
CA LYS A 393 -10.16 -1.04 25.90
C LYS A 393 -10.46 -1.63 27.29
N ASP A 394 -9.42 -2.10 27.96
CA ASP A 394 -9.48 -2.64 29.32
C ASP A 394 -10.40 -3.87 29.53
N ARG A 395 -10.84 -4.53 28.45
CA ARG A 395 -11.66 -5.74 28.54
C ARG A 395 -10.84 -7.01 28.47
N THR A 396 -11.26 -8.03 29.19
CA THR A 396 -10.67 -9.37 29.13
C THR A 396 -10.87 -9.98 27.74
N TYR A 397 -10.04 -10.99 27.43
CA TYR A 397 -10.20 -11.72 26.19
C TYR A 397 -11.62 -12.26 25.97
N ASN A 398 -12.18 -12.93 26.98
CA ASN A 398 -13.53 -13.51 26.87
C ASN A 398 -14.58 -12.43 26.63
N SER A 399 -14.50 -11.33 27.39
CA SER A 399 -15.45 -10.24 27.28
C SER A 399 -15.44 -9.61 25.88
N LYS A 400 -14.25 -9.29 25.33
CA LYS A 400 -14.15 -8.70 24.01
C LYS A 400 -14.42 -9.65 22.84
N THR A 401 -14.31 -10.97 23.07
CA THR A 401 -14.48 -11.98 22.01
C THR A 401 -15.91 -12.50 21.93
N TYR A 402 -16.61 -12.60 23.07
CA TYR A 402 -17.89 -13.29 23.17
C TYR A 402 -19.05 -12.40 23.65
N GLU A 403 -18.77 -11.32 24.38
CA GLU A 403 -19.82 -10.54 25.03
C GLU A 403 -19.98 -9.16 24.37
N TYR A 404 -18.94 -8.35 24.30
CA TYR A 404 -18.97 -7.01 23.69
C TYR A 404 -18.50 -7.09 22.23
N THR A 405 -19.34 -7.66 21.40
CA THR A 405 -19.03 -8.03 20.03
C THR A 405 -19.33 -6.96 18.99
N HIS A 406 -20.25 -6.04 19.28
CA HIS A 406 -20.77 -5.07 18.30
C HIS A 406 -21.03 -3.71 18.91
N GLY A 407 -21.01 -2.68 18.06
CA GLY A 407 -21.49 -1.34 18.33
C GLY A 407 -22.99 -1.24 18.11
N MET A 408 -23.61 -0.09 18.47
CA MET A 408 -25.05 0.04 18.51
C MET A 408 -25.55 1.37 17.97
N GLY A 409 -25.99 1.37 16.71
CA GLY A 409 -26.57 2.54 16.08
C GLY A 409 -25.61 3.70 15.91
N GLN A 410 -26.14 4.87 15.78
CA GLN A 410 -25.36 6.10 15.64
C GLN A 410 -26.05 7.26 16.34
N ILE A 411 -25.26 8.25 16.75
CA ILE A 411 -25.78 9.53 17.24
C ILE A 411 -25.87 10.49 16.06
N ILE A 412 -26.97 11.26 16.04
CA ILE A 412 -27.19 12.26 15.01
C ILE A 412 -27.57 13.55 15.71
N ALA A 413 -26.81 14.62 15.45
CA ALA A 413 -27.02 15.93 16.00
C ALA A 413 -27.14 17.00 14.90
N LYS A 414 -27.85 18.08 15.13
CA LYS A 414 -27.93 19.20 14.21
C LYS A 414 -26.57 19.94 14.16
N ALA A 415 -26.16 20.33 12.97
CA ALA A 415 -24.98 21.16 12.78
C ALA A 415 -25.26 22.66 12.96
N SER A 416 -26.50 23.06 12.73
CA SER A 416 -26.93 24.46 12.63
C SER A 416 -27.66 24.99 13.87
N SER A 417 -27.82 24.19 14.92
CA SER A 417 -28.48 24.64 16.16
C SER A 417 -27.94 23.90 17.38
N VAL A 418 -28.10 24.55 18.53
CA VAL A 418 -27.87 24.01 19.88
C VAL A 418 -29.12 24.21 20.73
N THR A 419 -29.22 23.49 21.84
CA THR A 419 -30.29 23.70 22.82
C THR A 419 -30.14 25.05 23.49
N GLU A 420 -31.18 25.49 24.23
CA GLU A 420 -31.13 26.74 25.01
C GLU A 420 -29.96 26.80 26.01
N ASN A 421 -29.51 25.64 26.49
CA ASN A 421 -28.40 25.53 27.41
C ASN A 421 -27.02 25.40 26.69
N GLY A 422 -26.98 25.59 25.38
CA GLY A 422 -25.75 25.50 24.58
C GLY A 422 -25.23 24.08 24.36
N THR A 423 -26.00 23.04 24.65
CA THR A 423 -25.64 21.64 24.39
C THR A 423 -26.06 21.21 22.98
N LEU A 424 -25.53 20.10 22.52
CA LEU A 424 -25.88 19.55 21.20
C LEU A 424 -27.38 19.27 21.10
N GLU A 425 -27.99 19.69 20.02
CA GLU A 425 -29.38 19.37 19.71
C GLU A 425 -29.43 18.06 18.92
N TYR A 426 -29.85 16.98 19.59
CA TYR A 426 -29.88 15.65 19.00
C TYR A 426 -31.16 15.42 18.19
N VAL A 427 -31.01 14.83 17.01
CA VAL A 427 -32.06 14.25 16.18
C VAL A 427 -32.27 12.79 16.55
N GLN A 428 -31.17 12.14 16.93
CA GLN A 428 -31.15 10.76 17.41
C GLN A 428 -30.04 10.62 18.45
N LYS A 429 -30.40 10.28 19.68
CA LYS A 429 -29.47 10.07 20.79
C LYS A 429 -29.61 8.66 21.36
N ASP A 430 -30.82 8.20 21.54
CA ASP A 430 -31.11 6.94 22.21
C ASP A 430 -30.91 5.75 21.29
N ILE A 431 -30.50 4.62 21.88
CA ILE A 431 -30.30 3.37 21.16
C ILE A 431 -31.63 2.85 20.62
N ILE A 432 -32.63 2.83 21.49
CA ILE A 432 -34.02 2.48 21.21
C ILE A 432 -34.90 3.58 21.83
N GLY A 433 -35.22 4.59 21.06
CA GLY A 433 -35.98 5.72 21.55
C GLY A 433 -37.16 6.05 20.67
N LYS A 434 -38.26 6.52 21.31
CA LYS A 434 -39.48 6.96 20.62
C LYS A 434 -39.27 8.27 19.84
N ASP A 435 -38.25 9.03 20.22
CA ASP A 435 -37.96 10.36 19.66
C ASP A 435 -36.97 10.35 18.49
N ASN A 436 -36.52 9.16 18.07
CA ASN A 436 -35.61 9.01 16.94
C ASN A 436 -36.32 9.39 15.62
N LYS A 437 -35.82 10.44 14.95
CA LYS A 437 -36.38 10.96 13.68
C LYS A 437 -35.93 10.16 12.45
N ILE A 438 -34.87 9.36 12.59
CA ILE A 438 -34.34 8.49 11.51
C ILE A 438 -34.57 7.04 11.91
N ASN A 439 -35.34 6.33 11.11
CA ASN A 439 -35.62 4.92 11.36
C ASN A 439 -34.43 4.04 11.06
N ILE A 440 -33.79 3.48 12.09
CA ILE A 440 -32.72 2.48 11.96
C ILE A 440 -33.29 1.10 12.28
N THR A 441 -33.44 0.27 11.25
CA THR A 441 -34.01 -1.08 11.39
C THR A 441 -32.99 -2.11 11.86
N GLN A 442 -31.69 -1.86 11.61
CA GLN A 442 -30.58 -2.74 11.98
C GLN A 442 -29.46 -1.91 12.65
N PRO A 443 -29.54 -1.70 13.98
CA PRO A 443 -28.60 -0.85 14.70
C PRO A 443 -27.27 -1.55 15.05
N ARG A 444 -27.21 -2.90 15.06
CA ARG A 444 -26.02 -3.64 15.52
C ARG A 444 -24.92 -3.62 14.49
N MET A 445 -23.76 -3.06 14.87
CA MET A 445 -22.60 -2.88 14.00
C MET A 445 -21.46 -3.81 14.43
N TYR A 446 -21.30 -4.92 13.74
CA TYR A 446 -20.23 -5.89 13.96
C TYR A 446 -18.91 -5.52 13.26
N PHE A 447 -18.95 -4.57 12.35
CA PHE A 447 -17.84 -4.04 11.56
C PHE A 447 -17.71 -2.54 11.80
N GLY A 448 -16.49 -2.05 11.95
CA GLY A 448 -16.23 -0.64 12.25
C GLY A 448 -14.75 -0.29 12.08
N LEU A 449 -14.35 0.86 12.63
CA LEU A 449 -12.96 1.34 12.59
C LEU A 449 -12.13 0.84 13.77
N GLU A 450 -12.78 0.67 14.95
CA GLU A 450 -12.11 0.29 16.21
C GLU A 450 -12.04 -1.24 16.46
N VAL A 451 -12.60 -2.02 15.56
CA VAL A 451 -12.78 -3.46 15.76
C VAL A 451 -11.82 -4.28 14.89
N GLU A 452 -10.60 -4.44 15.35
CA GLU A 452 -9.58 -5.25 14.66
C GLU A 452 -9.62 -6.73 15.04
N ASP A 453 -10.01 -7.01 16.29
CA ASP A 453 -10.00 -8.37 16.84
C ASP A 453 -11.08 -9.28 16.23
N MET A 454 -10.73 -10.55 16.13
CA MET A 454 -11.67 -11.61 15.83
C MET A 454 -12.68 -11.79 16.97
N ILE A 455 -13.93 -12.08 16.62
CA ILE A 455 -14.99 -12.45 17.58
C ILE A 455 -15.62 -13.80 17.22
N ALA A 456 -16.23 -14.42 18.21
CA ALA A 456 -17.10 -15.56 18.04
C ALA A 456 -18.48 -15.23 18.62
N THR A 457 -19.49 -15.32 17.78
CA THR A 457 -20.90 -15.07 18.13
C THR A 457 -21.67 -16.39 18.25
N ASN A 458 -22.85 -16.37 18.87
CA ASN A 458 -23.67 -17.56 19.09
C ASN A 458 -22.88 -18.68 19.79
N VAL A 459 -22.11 -18.33 20.81
CA VAL A 459 -21.35 -19.28 21.63
C VAL A 459 -22.20 -19.85 22.75
N ASN A 460 -21.84 -21.01 23.28
CA ASN A 460 -22.53 -21.57 24.44
C ASN A 460 -22.16 -20.79 25.70
N ASN A 461 -23.07 -20.75 26.69
CA ASN A 461 -22.88 -20.19 28.02
C ASN A 461 -22.52 -18.70 28.08
N LYS A 462 -22.60 -17.99 26.96
CA LYS A 462 -22.33 -16.57 26.83
C LYS A 462 -23.35 -15.91 25.93
N GLN A 463 -23.75 -14.70 26.29
CA GLN A 463 -24.65 -13.88 25.50
C GLN A 463 -23.95 -12.58 25.10
N GLU A 464 -24.30 -12.07 23.93
CA GLU A 464 -23.77 -10.82 23.46
C GLU A 464 -24.51 -9.66 24.13
N TYR A 465 -23.78 -8.73 24.75
CA TYR A 465 -24.34 -7.50 25.30
C TYR A 465 -24.88 -6.64 24.15
N ASP A 466 -26.11 -6.19 24.26
CA ASP A 466 -26.77 -5.34 23.27
C ASP A 466 -26.81 -3.86 23.74
N TYR A 467 -27.49 -3.60 24.81
CA TYR A 467 -27.58 -2.26 25.44
C TYR A 467 -28.07 -2.36 26.89
N THR A 468 -28.00 -1.25 27.60
CA THR A 468 -28.64 -1.13 28.93
C THR A 468 -29.97 -0.42 28.80
N ASP A 469 -31.03 -1.01 29.34
CA ASP A 469 -32.40 -0.44 29.32
C ASP A 469 -32.55 0.76 30.27
N GLU A 470 -33.71 1.40 30.22
CA GLU A 470 -34.03 2.57 31.09
C GLU A 470 -34.03 2.23 32.59
N ASN A 471 -34.16 0.96 32.96
CA ASN A 471 -34.14 0.48 34.34
C ASN A 471 -32.71 0.08 34.81
N GLY A 472 -31.70 0.20 33.93
CA GLY A 472 -30.34 -0.17 34.23
C GLY A 472 -30.03 -1.66 34.02
N ASN A 473 -30.93 -2.45 33.40
CA ASN A 473 -30.69 -3.87 33.13
C ASN A 473 -29.96 -4.04 31.81
N GLU A 474 -28.97 -4.96 31.79
CA GLU A 474 -28.32 -5.36 30.56
C GLU A 474 -29.27 -6.20 29.67
N VAL A 475 -29.47 -5.74 28.45
CA VAL A 475 -30.19 -6.48 27.41
C VAL A 475 -29.16 -7.22 26.55
N THR A 476 -29.43 -8.47 26.25
CA THR A 476 -28.57 -9.34 25.47
C THR A 476 -29.20 -9.71 24.13
N THR A 477 -28.37 -10.09 23.17
CA THR A 477 -28.80 -10.47 21.83
C THR A 477 -28.05 -11.71 21.33
N SER A 478 -28.47 -12.19 20.18
CA SER A 478 -27.77 -13.23 19.41
C SER A 478 -27.54 -12.77 17.98
N TYR A 479 -26.41 -13.13 17.42
CA TYR A 479 -26.06 -12.75 16.05
C TYR A 479 -26.97 -13.41 15.02
N ALA A 480 -27.65 -12.60 14.22
CA ALA A 480 -28.52 -13.04 13.11
C ALA A 480 -27.94 -12.68 11.72
N GLY A 481 -26.72 -12.15 11.67
CA GLY A 481 -26.09 -11.73 10.42
C GLY A 481 -25.64 -12.88 9.54
N LYS A 482 -25.36 -12.57 8.27
CA LYS A 482 -24.91 -13.56 7.27
C LYS A 482 -23.39 -13.77 7.27
N ALA A 483 -22.61 -12.77 7.72
CA ALA A 483 -21.15 -12.84 7.76
C ALA A 483 -20.66 -13.86 8.81
N GLY A 484 -19.39 -14.21 8.73
CA GLY A 484 -18.73 -15.12 9.64
C GLY A 484 -18.77 -16.58 9.20
N LEU A 485 -17.85 -17.35 9.76
CA LEU A 485 -17.61 -18.76 9.43
C LEU A 485 -18.05 -19.70 10.55
N ASN A 486 -18.66 -20.81 10.20
CA ASN A 486 -18.78 -21.96 11.07
C ASN A 486 -17.53 -22.84 10.86
N LEU A 487 -16.72 -23.01 11.89
CA LEU A 487 -15.42 -23.66 11.80
C LEU A 487 -15.38 -25.00 12.55
N GLY A 488 -14.82 -26.00 11.91
CA GLY A 488 -14.42 -27.25 12.59
C GLY A 488 -13.16 -27.05 13.44
N PHE A 489 -12.81 -28.07 14.26
CA PHE A 489 -11.69 -27.99 15.21
C PHE A 489 -10.36 -27.58 14.53
N LEU A 490 -10.02 -28.22 13.39
CA LEU A 490 -8.77 -27.93 12.68
C LEU A 490 -8.71 -26.49 12.15
N ASP A 491 -9.80 -25.98 11.60
CA ASP A 491 -9.85 -24.61 11.11
C ASP A 491 -9.83 -23.58 12.25
N LYS A 492 -10.44 -23.89 13.40
CA LYS A 492 -10.31 -23.09 14.64
C LYS A 492 -8.86 -23.06 15.14
N LEU A 493 -8.16 -24.20 15.07
CA LEU A 493 -6.77 -24.30 15.45
C LEU A 493 -5.87 -23.47 14.52
N VAL A 494 -6.05 -23.60 13.20
CA VAL A 494 -5.31 -22.85 12.19
C VAL A 494 -5.51 -21.34 12.38
N LEU A 495 -6.77 -20.90 12.45
CA LEU A 495 -7.09 -19.49 12.60
C LEU A 495 -6.62 -18.94 13.96
N GLY A 496 -6.73 -19.75 15.02
CA GLY A 496 -6.22 -19.44 16.35
C GLY A 496 -4.71 -19.26 16.37
N MET A 497 -3.95 -20.09 15.66
CA MET A 497 -2.50 -19.95 15.52
C MET A 497 -2.13 -18.70 14.72
N GLU A 498 -2.83 -18.43 13.62
CA GLU A 498 -2.57 -17.27 12.77
C GLU A 498 -2.86 -15.94 13.50
N LYS A 499 -3.95 -15.89 14.26
CA LYS A 499 -4.34 -14.70 15.04
C LYS A 499 -3.72 -14.64 16.44
N GLY A 500 -2.83 -15.59 16.77
CA GLY A 500 -2.18 -15.64 18.07
C GLY A 500 -3.11 -15.98 19.24
N ASN A 501 -4.21 -16.72 18.96
CA ASN A 501 -5.26 -16.98 19.93
C ASN A 501 -5.79 -18.41 19.92
N LEU A 502 -5.10 -19.30 20.62
CA LEU A 502 -5.45 -20.71 20.71
C LEU A 502 -6.76 -21.00 21.49
N ASN A 503 -7.24 -20.04 22.28
CA ASN A 503 -8.50 -20.21 23.01
C ASN A 503 -9.68 -20.46 22.08
N LEU A 504 -9.64 -19.95 20.84
CA LEU A 504 -10.65 -20.25 19.82
C LEU A 504 -10.85 -21.76 19.58
N ALA A 505 -9.76 -22.50 19.55
CA ALA A 505 -9.78 -23.95 19.28
C ALA A 505 -10.13 -24.78 20.51
N PHE A 506 -9.68 -24.33 21.69
CA PHE A 506 -9.78 -25.12 22.92
C PHE A 506 -10.90 -24.68 23.86
N SER A 507 -11.61 -23.57 23.57
CA SER A 507 -12.79 -23.17 24.31
C SER A 507 -13.96 -24.15 24.04
N GLY A 508 -14.57 -24.67 25.09
CA GLY A 508 -15.82 -25.45 24.99
C GLY A 508 -17.04 -24.61 24.60
N ASP A 509 -16.95 -23.28 24.68
CA ASP A 509 -18.05 -22.38 24.37
C ASP A 509 -18.25 -22.20 22.86
N VAL A 510 -17.17 -22.36 22.03
CA VAL A 510 -17.24 -22.22 20.59
C VAL A 510 -17.63 -23.53 19.92
N THR A 511 -18.87 -23.62 19.47
CA THR A 511 -19.48 -24.81 18.84
C THR A 511 -19.52 -24.73 17.31
N SER A 512 -20.06 -25.76 16.65
CA SER A 512 -20.32 -25.76 15.20
C SER A 512 -21.36 -24.72 14.76
N ASN A 513 -22.20 -24.25 15.69
CA ASN A 513 -23.24 -23.24 15.43
C ASN A 513 -22.70 -21.81 15.61
N SER A 514 -21.55 -21.68 16.26
CA SER A 514 -20.91 -20.38 16.46
C SER A 514 -20.41 -19.81 15.15
N LYS A 515 -20.52 -18.49 15.00
CA LYS A 515 -20.01 -17.74 13.84
C LYS A 515 -18.73 -17.00 14.24
N ILE A 516 -17.66 -17.24 13.52
CA ILE A 516 -16.39 -16.57 13.73
C ILE A 516 -16.27 -15.45 12.71
N LEU A 517 -16.22 -14.20 13.18
CA LEU A 517 -16.02 -13.02 12.35
C LEU A 517 -14.56 -12.56 12.47
N VAL A 518 -13.91 -12.46 11.32
CA VAL A 518 -12.56 -11.89 11.15
C VAL A 518 -12.66 -10.65 10.28
N ASN A 519 -11.62 -10.04 9.84
CA ASN A 519 -11.66 -8.87 8.92
C ASN A 519 -12.73 -7.82 9.31
N ARG A 520 -12.80 -7.47 10.59
CA ARG A 520 -13.87 -6.61 11.13
C ARG A 520 -13.63 -5.13 10.90
N ASN A 521 -12.38 -4.68 10.82
CA ASN A 521 -12.06 -3.32 10.41
C ASN A 521 -12.49 -3.12 8.95
N VAL A 522 -13.31 -2.10 8.71
CA VAL A 522 -13.96 -1.90 7.40
C VAL A 522 -12.97 -1.51 6.31
N ILE A 523 -11.91 -0.75 6.64
CA ILE A 523 -10.85 -0.36 5.70
C ILE A 523 -10.03 -1.59 5.32
N GLU A 524 -9.58 -2.37 6.32
CA GLU A 524 -8.79 -3.58 6.08
C GLU A 524 -9.61 -4.66 5.33
N ARG A 525 -10.91 -4.73 5.61
CA ARG A 525 -11.85 -5.57 4.87
C ARG A 525 -11.93 -5.17 3.39
N ALA A 526 -12.06 -3.86 3.11
CA ALA A 526 -12.10 -3.31 1.77
C ALA A 526 -10.77 -3.53 1.03
N LYS A 527 -9.63 -3.25 1.67
CA LYS A 527 -8.28 -3.51 1.12
C LYS A 527 -8.07 -4.98 0.78
N LYS A 528 -8.59 -5.90 1.58
CA LYS A 528 -8.50 -7.34 1.32
C LYS A 528 -9.38 -7.76 0.15
N ALA A 529 -10.56 -7.18 0.02
CA ALA A 529 -11.49 -7.46 -1.07
C ALA A 529 -10.97 -6.90 -2.41
N LEU A 530 -10.46 -5.67 -2.41
CA LEU A 530 -9.99 -4.93 -3.59
C LEU A 530 -8.64 -4.26 -3.30
N PRO A 531 -7.53 -5.02 -3.30
CA PRO A 531 -6.21 -4.53 -2.86
C PRO A 531 -5.54 -3.55 -3.84
N TYR A 532 -6.19 -3.22 -4.94
CA TYR A 532 -5.63 -2.36 -6.00
C TYR A 532 -6.01 -0.89 -5.85
N LEU A 533 -6.98 -0.59 -4.98
CA LEU A 533 -7.46 0.75 -4.73
C LEU A 533 -6.68 1.41 -3.57
N ILE A 534 -6.59 2.71 -3.61
CA ILE A 534 -6.11 3.54 -2.50
C ILE A 534 -7.36 4.06 -1.79
N TYR A 535 -7.49 3.72 -0.52
CA TYR A 535 -8.68 4.03 0.27
C TYR A 535 -8.45 5.28 1.13
N ASP A 536 -9.49 6.10 1.27
CA ASP A 536 -9.53 7.16 2.28
C ASP A 536 -9.49 6.53 3.69
N GLU A 537 -8.75 7.18 4.58
CA GLU A 537 -8.61 6.75 5.97
C GLU A 537 -9.78 7.21 6.86
N ASN A 538 -10.74 7.96 6.31
CA ASN A 538 -11.87 8.53 7.03
C ASN A 538 -13.23 8.02 6.51
N PRO A 539 -13.52 6.73 6.56
CA PRO A 539 -14.83 6.22 6.16
C PRO A 539 -15.95 6.78 7.05
N TYR A 540 -17.13 6.87 6.48
CA TYR A 540 -18.29 7.42 7.16
C TYR A 540 -19.51 6.51 7.03
N THR A 541 -20.49 6.70 7.91
CA THR A 541 -21.72 5.93 7.88
C THR A 541 -22.89 6.73 7.30
N VAL A 542 -23.75 6.03 6.58
CA VAL A 542 -25.04 6.56 6.10
C VAL A 542 -26.16 5.59 6.47
N VAL A 543 -27.35 6.10 6.70
CA VAL A 543 -28.57 5.29 6.83
C VAL A 543 -29.28 5.30 5.47
N ASN A 544 -29.45 4.12 4.89
CA ASN A 544 -30.15 3.99 3.62
C ASN A 544 -31.68 4.03 3.79
N ASN A 545 -32.42 4.00 2.69
CA ASN A 545 -33.89 4.04 2.69
C ASN A 545 -34.57 2.86 3.40
N GLU A 546 -33.82 1.74 3.60
CA GLU A 546 -34.29 0.57 4.33
C GLU A 546 -34.00 0.67 5.85
N GLY A 547 -33.39 1.76 6.31
CA GLY A 547 -32.97 1.94 7.69
C GLY A 547 -31.73 1.15 8.10
N LYS A 548 -30.91 0.74 7.15
CA LYS A 548 -29.65 0.04 7.41
C LYS A 548 -28.48 1.02 7.46
N ILE A 549 -27.60 0.85 8.43
CA ILE A 549 -26.34 1.59 8.51
C ILE A 549 -25.34 0.96 7.51
N ILE A 550 -24.82 1.78 6.61
CA ILE A 550 -23.85 1.39 5.60
C ILE A 550 -22.57 2.20 5.80
N TRP A 551 -21.43 1.54 5.80
CA TRP A 551 -20.12 2.19 5.72
C TRP A 551 -19.83 2.58 4.27
N VAL A 552 -19.41 3.81 4.06
CA VAL A 552 -18.93 4.34 2.78
C VAL A 552 -17.45 4.61 2.94
N ILE A 553 -16.67 4.07 2.01
CA ILE A 553 -15.21 4.21 1.96
C ILE A 553 -14.87 4.71 0.56
N ASP A 554 -14.37 5.93 0.47
CA ASP A 554 -13.93 6.52 -0.80
C ASP A 554 -12.60 5.88 -1.23
N ALA A 555 -12.43 5.63 -2.56
CA ALA A 555 -11.27 4.97 -3.12
C ALA A 555 -10.94 5.48 -4.54
#